data_b316fba851a9bf50b95c62a094cdef29
#
_entry.id   b316fba851a9bf50b95c62a094cdef29
#
_cell.length_a   1.000
_cell.length_b   1.000
_cell.length_c   1.000
_cell.angle_alpha   90.00
_cell.angle_beta   90.00
_cell.angle_gamma   90.00
#
_symmetry.space_group_name_H-M   'P 1'
#
loop_
_entity.id
_entity.type
_entity.pdbx_description
1 polymer ?
#
loop_
_entity_poly.entity_id
_entity_poly.type
_entity_poly.pdbx_seq_one_letter_code
_entity_poly.pdbx_strand_id
1 'polypeptide(L)'
;MLCSLDDNATRRDITLAYLDLLCKKNADEVTVSDVTRRAGVSRPTFYHYFSGTVDILHHLAVLMLDGMRAAGGGGGMRDLTLEQFVREVFRHMEKNRDVLLAVSDAEGPITFFACFRTELQRRVIAFEHSSRLNITEERSAFVLGGAISLLHFWVARGMDEPADALAERAITLGASGTDMSVPLMKERE
;
A
#
# COMPACT_ATOMS: atom_id res chain seq x y z
N MET A 1 -4.37 -3.28 13.34
CA MET A 1 -3.58 -2.04 13.28
C MET A 1 -2.31 -2.34 12.47
N LEU A 2 -2.01 -1.55 11.43
CA LEU A 2 -0.93 -1.84 10.46
C LEU A 2 0.45 -2.02 11.12
N CYS A 3 0.81 -1.10 12.01
CA CYS A 3 2.11 -1.14 12.69
C CYS A 3 2.30 -2.34 13.64
N SER A 4 1.27 -3.08 13.99
CA SER A 4 1.40 -4.32 14.78
C SER A 4 2.00 -5.48 13.98
N LEU A 5 2.10 -5.33 12.64
CA LEU A 5 2.75 -6.30 11.75
C LEU A 5 4.27 -6.16 11.76
N ASP A 6 4.82 -5.10 12.34
CA ASP A 6 6.26 -4.93 12.50
C ASP A 6 6.73 -5.62 13.79
N ASP A 7 7.47 -6.71 13.64
CA ASP A 7 8.01 -7.49 14.76
C ASP A 7 9.11 -6.75 15.53
N ASN A 8 9.73 -5.72 14.93
CA ASN A 8 10.77 -4.92 15.56
C ASN A 8 10.17 -3.72 16.30
N ALA A 9 10.21 -3.76 17.64
CA ALA A 9 9.62 -2.72 18.49
C ALA A 9 10.19 -1.31 18.19
N THR A 10 11.51 -1.19 18.05
CA THR A 10 12.16 0.11 17.79
C THR A 10 11.77 0.67 16.42
N ARG A 11 11.75 -0.17 15.38
CA ARG A 11 11.33 0.25 14.03
C ARG A 11 9.87 0.67 14.03
N ARG A 12 9.02 -0.07 14.74
CA ARG A 12 7.61 0.27 14.94
C ARG A 12 7.44 1.61 15.65
N ASP A 13 8.20 1.87 16.73
CA ASP A 13 8.11 3.11 17.49
C ASP A 13 8.53 4.33 16.64
N ILE A 14 9.58 4.19 15.81
CA ILE A 14 9.99 5.20 14.83
C ILE A 14 8.87 5.47 13.81
N THR A 15 8.25 4.42 13.28
CA THR A 15 7.15 4.52 12.30
C THR A 15 5.92 5.20 12.90
N LEU A 16 5.53 4.85 14.12
CA LEU A 16 4.41 5.50 14.84
C LEU A 16 4.70 6.96 15.15
N ALA A 17 5.95 7.29 15.55
CA ALA A 17 6.37 8.66 15.78
C ALA A 17 6.27 9.52 14.52
N TYR A 18 6.63 8.96 13.36
CA TYR A 18 6.50 9.63 12.07
C TYR A 18 5.04 9.89 11.70
N LEU A 19 4.16 8.89 11.84
CA LEU A 19 2.72 9.04 11.59
C LEU A 19 2.08 10.11 12.50
N ASP A 20 2.44 10.14 13.79
CA ASP A 20 1.96 11.19 14.73
C ASP A 20 2.42 12.59 14.31
N LEU A 21 3.61 12.73 13.73
CA LEU A 21 4.10 13.99 13.21
C LEU A 21 3.37 14.43 11.94
N LEU A 22 3.03 13.51 11.04
CA LEU A 22 2.26 13.81 9.83
C LEU A 22 0.85 14.35 10.13
N CYS A 23 0.26 13.97 11.26
CA CYS A 23 -1.01 14.55 11.70
C CYS A 23 -0.89 16.04 12.12
N LYS A 24 0.33 16.60 12.22
CA LYS A 24 0.59 17.94 12.78
C LYS A 24 1.31 18.88 11.82
N LYS A 25 1.97 18.34 10.81
CA LYS A 25 2.74 19.12 9.82
C LYS A 25 2.96 18.31 8.54
N ASN A 26 3.26 19.02 7.45
CA ASN A 26 3.51 18.41 6.16
C ASN A 26 4.73 17.47 6.18
N ALA A 27 4.75 16.48 5.32
CA ALA A 27 5.80 15.46 5.28
C ALA A 27 7.19 16.03 4.97
N ASP A 28 7.27 17.06 4.14
CA ASP A 28 8.51 17.78 3.80
C ASP A 28 9.09 18.57 4.97
N GLU A 29 8.26 18.94 5.94
CA GLU A 29 8.66 19.62 7.18
C GLU A 29 9.11 18.67 8.28
N VAL A 30 8.81 17.35 8.14
CA VAL A 30 9.17 16.35 9.14
C VAL A 30 10.63 15.93 8.97
N THR A 31 11.46 16.31 9.94
CA THR A 31 12.90 15.97 9.94
C THR A 31 13.20 14.70 10.71
N VAL A 32 14.36 14.07 10.42
CA VAL A 32 14.88 12.95 11.22
C VAL A 32 15.00 13.32 12.70
N SER A 33 15.36 14.58 12.99
CA SER A 33 15.46 15.07 14.38
C SER A 33 14.11 15.10 15.09
N ASP A 34 13.05 15.45 14.37
CA ASP A 34 11.69 15.42 14.94
C ASP A 34 11.27 13.98 15.25
N VAL A 35 11.51 13.08 14.30
CA VAL A 35 11.14 11.65 14.46
C VAL A 35 11.90 11.02 15.62
N THR A 36 13.23 11.22 15.70
CA THR A 36 14.05 10.64 16.76
C THR A 36 13.66 11.17 18.14
N ARG A 37 13.41 12.48 18.26
CA ARG A 37 12.91 13.10 19.49
C ARG A 37 11.54 12.53 19.90
N ARG A 38 10.63 12.36 18.95
CA ARG A 38 9.27 11.84 19.20
C ARG A 38 9.27 10.36 19.54
N ALA A 39 10.13 9.57 18.90
CA ALA A 39 10.29 8.13 19.15
C ALA A 39 11.15 7.80 20.38
N GLY A 40 11.84 8.79 20.97
CA GLY A 40 12.75 8.57 22.09
C GLY A 40 14.02 7.77 21.73
N VAL A 41 14.46 7.82 20.48
CA VAL A 41 15.63 7.08 19.99
C VAL A 41 16.78 8.02 19.61
N SER A 42 18.01 7.49 19.62
CA SER A 42 19.17 8.24 19.12
C SER A 42 19.21 8.31 17.58
N ARG A 43 19.90 9.33 17.01
CA ARG A 43 20.11 9.40 15.55
C ARG A 43 20.84 8.16 14.99
N PRO A 44 21.90 7.62 15.62
CA PRO A 44 22.50 6.36 15.18
C PRO A 44 21.48 5.21 15.18
N THR A 45 20.63 5.12 16.20
CA THR A 45 19.56 4.09 16.24
C THR A 45 18.58 4.27 15.09
N PHE A 46 18.19 5.50 14.77
CA PHE A 46 17.33 5.77 13.61
C PHE A 46 17.98 5.29 12.31
N TYR A 47 19.22 5.68 12.06
CA TYR A 47 19.95 5.31 10.82
C TYR A 47 20.29 3.82 10.72
N HIS A 48 20.20 3.08 11.82
CA HIS A 48 20.26 1.62 11.78
C HIS A 48 19.04 0.99 11.09
N TYR A 49 17.87 1.64 11.17
CA TYR A 49 16.60 1.13 10.63
C TYR A 49 16.16 1.82 9.33
N PHE A 50 16.42 3.10 9.19
CA PHE A 50 15.94 3.93 8.09
C PHE A 50 17.02 4.89 7.59
N SER A 51 17.15 5.02 6.28
CA SER A 51 18.06 5.97 5.64
C SER A 51 17.59 7.42 5.69
N GLY A 52 16.28 7.63 5.89
CA GLY A 52 15.63 8.93 5.98
C GLY A 52 14.12 8.79 6.20
N THR A 53 13.41 9.92 6.24
CA THR A 53 11.94 9.91 6.46
C THR A 53 11.17 9.24 5.32
N VAL A 54 11.64 9.35 4.08
CA VAL A 54 11.04 8.69 2.91
C VAL A 54 11.09 7.16 3.03
N ASP A 55 12.14 6.62 3.66
CA ASP A 55 12.29 5.18 3.87
C ASP A 55 11.21 4.64 4.82
N ILE A 56 10.70 5.48 5.74
CA ILE A 56 9.55 5.14 6.59
C ILE A 56 8.27 5.00 5.76
N LEU A 57 8.05 5.88 4.75
CA LEU A 57 6.90 5.74 3.84
C LEU A 57 6.97 4.46 3.03
N HIS A 58 8.16 4.11 2.54
CA HIS A 58 8.38 2.84 1.86
C HIS A 58 8.09 1.65 2.78
N HIS A 59 8.58 1.69 4.02
CA HIS A 59 8.31 0.66 5.02
C HIS A 59 6.80 0.52 5.32
N LEU A 60 6.07 1.63 5.43
CA LEU A 60 4.61 1.61 5.58
C LEU A 60 3.91 0.94 4.39
N ALA A 61 4.37 1.19 3.17
CA ALA A 61 3.85 0.53 1.97
C ALA A 61 4.10 -1.00 2.01
N VAL A 62 5.28 -1.43 2.45
CA VAL A 62 5.60 -2.85 2.66
C VAL A 62 4.66 -3.48 3.69
N LEU A 63 4.50 -2.85 4.87
CA LEU A 63 3.59 -3.34 5.92
C LEU A 63 2.14 -3.44 5.43
N MET A 64 1.68 -2.46 4.64
CA MET A 64 0.34 -2.45 4.06
C MET A 64 0.12 -3.69 3.17
N LEU A 65 1.07 -3.98 2.29
CA LEU A 65 1.01 -5.13 1.39
C LEU A 65 1.15 -6.47 2.13
N ASP A 66 1.96 -6.52 3.19
CA ASP A 66 2.10 -7.72 4.02
C ASP A 66 0.82 -8.00 4.82
N GLY A 67 0.16 -6.95 5.31
CA GLY A 67 -1.13 -7.06 5.98
C GLY A 67 -2.24 -7.60 5.07
N MET A 68 -2.24 -7.23 3.79
CA MET A 68 -3.16 -7.81 2.80
C MET A 68 -2.96 -9.31 2.64
N ARG A 69 -1.71 -9.78 2.56
CA ARG A 69 -1.39 -11.22 2.47
C ARG A 69 -1.87 -11.99 3.69
N ALA A 70 -1.67 -11.43 4.88
CA ALA A 70 -2.08 -12.06 6.14
C ALA A 70 -3.61 -12.16 6.26
N ALA A 71 -4.35 -11.15 5.80
CA ALA A 71 -5.81 -11.12 5.84
C ALA A 71 -6.47 -12.10 4.85
N GLY A 72 -5.80 -12.45 3.75
CA GLY A 72 -6.29 -13.35 2.70
C GLY A 72 -6.27 -14.86 3.05
N GLY A 73 -6.11 -15.24 4.32
CA GLY A 73 -6.31 -16.62 4.77
C GLY A 73 -5.29 -17.65 4.31
N GLY A 74 -4.06 -17.25 3.98
CA GLY A 74 -2.95 -18.19 3.69
C GLY A 74 -2.89 -18.74 2.26
N GLY A 75 -3.94 -18.62 1.43
CA GLY A 75 -3.93 -19.01 0.01
C GLY A 75 -3.14 -18.04 -0.88
N GLY A 76 -2.91 -16.84 -0.40
CA GLY A 76 -2.17 -15.80 -1.11
C GLY A 76 -2.93 -15.25 -2.34
N MET A 77 -2.28 -14.39 -3.10
CA MET A 77 -2.81 -13.83 -4.37
C MET A 77 -3.09 -14.90 -5.45
N ARG A 78 -2.69 -16.15 -5.21
CA ARG A 78 -2.70 -17.21 -6.22
C ARG A 78 -4.08 -17.68 -6.63
N ASP A 79 -5.05 -17.60 -5.71
CA ASP A 79 -6.39 -18.14 -5.91
C ASP A 79 -7.45 -17.05 -6.18
N LEU A 80 -7.03 -15.78 -6.23
CA LEU A 80 -7.93 -14.66 -6.47
C LEU A 80 -8.03 -14.32 -7.95
N THR A 81 -9.24 -13.99 -8.41
CA THR A 81 -9.40 -13.26 -9.67
C THR A 81 -8.87 -11.82 -9.50
N LEU A 82 -8.60 -11.14 -10.62
CA LEU A 82 -8.19 -9.74 -10.57
C LEU A 82 -9.26 -8.85 -9.89
N GLU A 83 -10.53 -9.16 -10.12
CA GLU A 83 -11.65 -8.50 -9.45
C GLU A 83 -11.63 -8.69 -7.93
N GLN A 84 -11.48 -9.94 -7.47
CA GLN A 84 -11.37 -10.24 -6.05
C GLN A 84 -10.15 -9.55 -5.42
N PHE A 85 -9.03 -9.53 -6.12
CA PHE A 85 -7.83 -8.82 -5.68
C PHE A 85 -8.08 -7.32 -5.52
N VAL A 86 -8.70 -6.67 -6.50
CA VAL A 86 -9.05 -5.23 -6.41
C VAL A 86 -9.95 -4.97 -5.20
N ARG A 87 -11.00 -5.78 -4.97
CA ARG A 87 -11.88 -5.64 -3.80
C ARG A 87 -11.12 -5.76 -2.48
N GLU A 88 -10.24 -6.77 -2.37
CA GLU A 88 -9.45 -6.96 -1.15
C GLU A 88 -8.47 -5.81 -0.91
N VAL A 89 -7.89 -5.22 -1.95
CA VAL A 89 -7.06 -4.01 -1.83
C VAL A 89 -7.87 -2.89 -1.17
N PHE A 90 -9.03 -2.52 -1.73
CA PHE A 90 -9.82 -1.41 -1.19
C PHE A 90 -10.34 -1.67 0.23
N ARG A 91 -10.81 -2.90 0.53
CA ARG A 91 -11.22 -3.29 1.88
C ARG A 91 -10.08 -3.23 2.90
N HIS A 92 -8.89 -3.67 2.50
CA HIS A 92 -7.71 -3.59 3.36
C HIS A 92 -7.31 -2.14 3.63
N MET A 93 -7.39 -1.28 2.62
CA MET A 93 -7.13 0.15 2.77
C MET A 93 -8.16 0.80 3.70
N GLU A 94 -9.45 0.46 3.59
CA GLU A 94 -10.49 0.96 4.50
C GLU A 94 -10.21 0.59 5.96
N LYS A 95 -9.78 -0.63 6.23
CA LYS A 95 -9.38 -1.09 7.58
C LYS A 95 -8.21 -0.31 8.18
N ASN A 96 -7.39 0.33 7.33
CA ASN A 96 -6.23 1.12 7.72
C ASN A 96 -6.42 2.62 7.44
N ARG A 97 -7.69 3.07 7.45
CA ARG A 97 -8.10 4.45 7.14
C ARG A 97 -7.26 5.50 7.86
N ASP A 98 -7.04 5.34 9.18
CA ASP A 98 -6.33 6.33 9.98
C ASP A 98 -4.89 6.56 9.49
N VAL A 99 -4.20 5.47 9.11
CA VAL A 99 -2.85 5.55 8.54
C VAL A 99 -2.89 6.22 7.17
N LEU A 100 -3.84 5.85 6.32
CA LEU A 100 -3.95 6.43 4.97
C LEU A 100 -4.25 7.92 5.00
N LEU A 101 -5.16 8.35 5.85
CA LEU A 101 -5.46 9.77 6.01
C LEU A 101 -4.26 10.54 6.55
N ALA A 102 -3.50 9.98 7.51
CA ALA A 102 -2.30 10.63 8.01
C ALA A 102 -1.20 10.79 6.95
N VAL A 103 -1.09 9.88 5.97
CA VAL A 103 -0.09 9.98 4.90
C VAL A 103 -0.62 10.67 3.63
N SER A 104 -1.93 10.93 3.52
CA SER A 104 -2.54 11.54 2.33
C SER A 104 -2.17 13.01 2.18
N ASP A 105 -2.03 13.73 3.30
CA ASP A 105 -1.66 15.14 3.34
C ASP A 105 -0.14 15.35 3.15
N ALA A 106 0.61 14.25 3.00
CA ALA A 106 2.04 14.26 2.72
C ALA A 106 2.26 14.71 1.25
N GLU A 107 2.15 16.00 0.98
CA GLU A 107 2.54 16.60 -0.27
C GLU A 107 4.06 16.57 -0.44
N GLY A 108 4.53 16.18 -1.61
CA GLY A 108 5.95 16.14 -1.93
C GLY A 108 6.23 15.28 -3.17
N PRO A 109 7.47 15.30 -3.69
CA PRO A 109 7.84 14.52 -4.87
C PRO A 109 7.80 13.01 -4.63
N ILE A 110 7.83 12.57 -3.36
CA ILE A 110 7.74 11.16 -2.97
C ILE A 110 6.61 11.02 -1.95
N THR A 111 5.53 10.39 -2.39
CA THR A 111 4.34 10.14 -1.59
C THR A 111 4.25 8.67 -1.19
N PHE A 112 3.45 8.38 -0.15
CA PHE A 112 3.11 7.01 0.22
C PHE A 112 2.58 6.21 -0.99
N PHE A 113 1.71 6.80 -1.81
CA PHE A 113 1.14 6.12 -2.97
C PHE A 113 2.16 5.81 -4.06
N ALA A 114 3.20 6.65 -4.22
CA ALA A 114 4.32 6.34 -5.12
C ALA A 114 5.13 5.15 -4.60
N CYS A 115 5.43 5.09 -3.31
CA CYS A 115 6.09 3.96 -2.66
C CYS A 115 5.23 2.68 -2.76
N PHE A 116 3.95 2.80 -2.45
CA PHE A 116 2.99 1.69 -2.51
C PHE A 116 2.89 1.11 -3.92
N ARG A 117 2.76 1.95 -4.95
CA ARG A 117 2.74 1.54 -6.35
C ARG A 117 4.01 0.79 -6.74
N THR A 118 5.17 1.34 -6.41
CA THR A 118 6.47 0.74 -6.73
C THR A 118 6.61 -0.63 -6.09
N GLU A 119 6.27 -0.76 -4.82
CA GLU A 119 6.35 -2.03 -4.09
C GLU A 119 5.33 -3.06 -4.61
N LEU A 120 4.11 -2.62 -4.91
CA LEU A 120 3.08 -3.49 -5.49
C LEU A 120 3.51 -4.02 -6.87
N GLN A 121 4.00 -3.15 -7.76
CA GLN A 121 4.51 -3.56 -9.07
C GLN A 121 5.66 -4.56 -8.93
N ARG A 122 6.62 -4.30 -8.03
CA ARG A 122 7.72 -5.23 -7.76
C ARG A 122 7.23 -6.62 -7.35
N ARG A 123 6.19 -6.69 -6.50
CA ARG A 123 5.61 -7.97 -6.04
C ARG A 123 4.84 -8.67 -7.15
N VAL A 124 4.10 -7.93 -7.98
CA VAL A 124 3.37 -8.50 -9.12
C VAL A 124 4.34 -9.07 -10.14
N ILE A 125 5.38 -8.33 -10.54
CA ILE A 125 6.42 -8.82 -11.45
C ILE A 125 7.10 -10.09 -10.90
N ALA A 126 7.49 -10.09 -9.62
CA ALA A 126 8.08 -11.26 -8.98
C ALA A 126 7.13 -12.47 -8.98
N PHE A 127 5.83 -12.23 -8.84
CA PHE A 127 4.80 -13.25 -8.90
C PHE A 127 4.57 -13.75 -10.33
N GLU A 128 4.51 -12.88 -11.33
CA GLU A 128 4.40 -13.23 -12.76
C GLU A 128 5.54 -14.14 -13.21
N HIS A 129 6.78 -13.85 -12.80
CA HIS A 129 7.94 -14.69 -13.10
C HIS A 129 7.89 -16.07 -12.43
N SER A 130 7.25 -16.18 -11.28
CA SER A 130 7.10 -17.45 -10.54
C SER A 130 5.87 -18.25 -10.94
N SER A 131 4.90 -17.60 -11.56
CA SER A 131 3.59 -18.15 -11.91
C SER A 131 3.34 -17.83 -13.38
N ARG A 132 3.06 -18.79 -14.21
CA ARG A 132 2.74 -18.56 -15.64
C ARG A 132 1.42 -17.80 -15.79
N LEU A 133 1.39 -16.54 -15.35
CA LEU A 133 0.24 -15.65 -15.48
C LEU A 133 -0.01 -15.32 -16.96
N ASN A 134 -1.26 -15.35 -17.34
CA ASN A 134 -1.70 -15.01 -18.71
C ASN A 134 -2.11 -13.51 -18.81
N ILE A 135 -1.47 -12.65 -18.00
CA ILE A 135 -1.72 -11.21 -17.99
C ILE A 135 -0.48 -10.53 -18.56
N THR A 136 -0.64 -9.67 -19.57
CA THR A 136 0.49 -8.90 -20.10
C THR A 136 0.92 -7.83 -19.09
N GLU A 137 2.21 -7.46 -19.13
CA GLU A 137 2.75 -6.40 -18.26
C GLU A 137 1.96 -5.08 -18.42
N GLU A 138 1.56 -4.75 -19.66
CA GLU A 138 0.77 -3.55 -19.95
C GLU A 138 -0.59 -3.58 -19.26
N ARG A 139 -1.25 -4.75 -19.27
CA ARG A 139 -2.55 -4.94 -18.62
C ARG A 139 -2.43 -4.78 -17.10
N SER A 140 -1.43 -5.42 -16.50
CA SER A 140 -1.15 -5.28 -15.07
C SER A 140 -0.87 -3.83 -14.71
N ALA A 141 -0.01 -3.15 -15.48
CA ALA A 141 0.33 -1.76 -15.27
C ALA A 141 -0.90 -0.83 -15.37
N PHE A 142 -1.76 -1.06 -16.36
CA PHE A 142 -2.99 -0.27 -16.55
C PHE A 142 -3.97 -0.46 -15.40
N VAL A 143 -4.30 -1.70 -15.04
CA VAL A 143 -5.27 -2.00 -13.98
C VAL A 143 -4.75 -1.54 -12.62
N LEU A 144 -3.51 -1.85 -12.28
CA LEU A 144 -2.91 -1.44 -11.01
C LEU A 144 -2.74 0.09 -10.95
N GLY A 145 -2.31 0.71 -12.04
CA GLY A 145 -2.18 2.16 -12.12
C GLY A 145 -3.52 2.86 -11.92
N GLY A 146 -4.57 2.39 -12.59
CA GLY A 146 -5.94 2.90 -12.43
C GLY A 146 -6.49 2.71 -11.02
N ALA A 147 -6.34 1.50 -10.45
CA ALA A 147 -6.80 1.19 -9.09
C ALA A 147 -6.09 2.04 -8.03
N ILE A 148 -4.77 2.24 -8.14
CA ILE A 148 -4.00 3.09 -7.23
C ILE A 148 -4.40 4.56 -7.37
N SER A 149 -4.66 5.04 -8.59
CA SER A 149 -5.14 6.40 -8.82
C SER A 149 -6.50 6.64 -8.19
N LEU A 150 -7.43 5.69 -8.33
CA LEU A 150 -8.74 5.75 -7.66
C LEU A 150 -8.62 5.68 -6.14
N LEU A 151 -7.71 4.85 -5.62
CA LEU A 151 -7.41 4.78 -4.20
C LEU A 151 -6.91 6.12 -3.67
N HIS A 152 -5.93 6.73 -4.35
CA HIS A 152 -5.41 8.04 -3.99
C HIS A 152 -6.53 9.11 -3.99
N PHE A 153 -7.34 9.14 -5.05
CA PHE A 153 -8.47 10.06 -5.15
C PHE A 153 -9.48 9.89 -4.00
N TRP A 154 -9.79 8.65 -3.63
CA TRP A 154 -10.68 8.33 -2.52
C TRP A 154 -10.12 8.79 -1.17
N VAL A 155 -8.83 8.52 -0.92
CA VAL A 155 -8.16 8.96 0.30
C VAL A 155 -8.10 10.48 0.39
N ALA A 156 -7.76 11.18 -0.71
CA ALA A 156 -7.74 12.65 -0.76
C ALA A 156 -9.12 13.29 -0.49
N ARG A 157 -10.21 12.57 -0.73
CA ARG A 157 -11.58 12.97 -0.37
C ARG A 157 -12.00 12.56 1.05
N GLY A 158 -11.08 12.07 1.85
CA GLY A 158 -11.35 11.62 3.22
C GLY A 158 -12.04 10.27 3.29
N MET A 159 -11.95 9.43 2.25
CA MET A 159 -12.58 8.10 2.20
C MET A 159 -14.10 8.19 2.48
N ASP A 160 -14.79 9.03 1.71
CA ASP A 160 -16.17 9.47 1.90
C ASP A 160 -17.24 8.44 1.49
N GLU A 161 -16.83 7.30 0.97
CA GLU A 161 -17.71 6.20 0.56
C GLU A 161 -17.14 4.82 0.95
N PRO A 162 -17.96 3.76 1.00
CA PRO A 162 -17.50 2.41 1.32
C PRO A 162 -16.50 1.85 0.28
N ALA A 163 -15.52 1.09 0.75
CA ALA A 163 -14.52 0.43 -0.08
C ALA A 163 -15.12 -0.41 -1.21
N ASP A 164 -16.19 -1.14 -0.94
CA ASP A 164 -16.86 -2.00 -1.92
C ASP A 164 -17.47 -1.20 -3.08
N ALA A 165 -18.03 -0.02 -2.81
CA ALA A 165 -18.59 0.85 -3.85
C ALA A 165 -17.50 1.37 -4.80
N LEU A 166 -16.34 1.74 -4.23
CA LEU A 166 -15.20 2.18 -5.03
C LEU A 166 -14.57 1.02 -5.83
N ALA A 167 -14.49 -0.18 -5.22
CA ALA A 167 -14.00 -1.38 -5.89
C ALA A 167 -14.87 -1.73 -7.10
N GLU A 168 -16.20 -1.67 -6.97
CA GLU A 168 -17.15 -1.87 -8.09
C GLU A 168 -16.87 -0.92 -9.26
N ARG A 169 -16.65 0.36 -8.95
CA ARG A 169 -16.33 1.35 -10.00
C ARG A 169 -14.98 1.07 -10.65
N ALA A 170 -13.96 0.72 -9.85
CA ALA A 170 -12.65 0.37 -10.37
C ALA A 170 -12.72 -0.83 -11.32
N ILE A 171 -13.50 -1.85 -10.95
CA ILE A 171 -13.73 -3.05 -11.76
C ILE A 171 -14.49 -2.70 -13.04
N THR A 172 -15.56 -1.92 -12.96
CA THR A 172 -16.35 -1.49 -14.11
C THR A 172 -15.53 -0.67 -15.10
N LEU A 173 -14.72 0.28 -14.61
CA LEU A 173 -13.83 1.08 -15.44
C LEU A 173 -12.73 0.23 -16.09
N GLY A 174 -12.18 -0.75 -15.35
CA GLY A 174 -11.19 -1.68 -15.86
C GLY A 174 -11.75 -2.69 -16.86
N ALA A 175 -13.03 -3.06 -16.73
CA ALA A 175 -13.70 -4.02 -17.59
C ALA A 175 -14.02 -3.49 -19.00
N SER A 176 -14.04 -2.17 -19.20
CA SER A 176 -14.36 -1.52 -20.49
C SER A 176 -13.37 -1.82 -21.64
N GLY A 177 -12.63 -2.88 -21.56
CA GLY A 177 -11.67 -3.39 -22.54
C GLY A 177 -10.88 -4.62 -22.05
N THR A 178 -11.24 -5.16 -20.88
CA THR A 178 -10.45 -6.19 -20.20
C THR A 178 -11.36 -7.14 -19.47
N ASP A 179 -11.33 -8.42 -19.80
CA ASP A 179 -12.05 -9.46 -19.03
C ASP A 179 -11.37 -9.65 -17.67
N MET A 180 -11.93 -9.06 -16.64
CA MET A 180 -11.45 -9.13 -15.26
C MET A 180 -11.95 -10.36 -14.48
N SER A 181 -12.84 -11.15 -15.08
CA SER A 181 -13.37 -12.38 -14.47
C SER A 181 -12.42 -13.58 -14.61
N VAL A 182 -11.40 -13.46 -15.46
CA VAL A 182 -10.41 -14.52 -15.67
C VAL A 182 -9.52 -14.63 -14.43
N PRO A 183 -9.34 -15.86 -13.88
CA PRO A 183 -8.41 -16.09 -12.77
C PRO A 183 -7.01 -15.59 -13.09
N LEU A 184 -6.31 -15.04 -12.12
CA LEU A 184 -4.92 -14.56 -12.24
C LEU A 184 -3.97 -15.71 -12.63
N MET A 185 -4.37 -16.95 -12.37
CA MET A 185 -3.62 -18.15 -12.76
C MET A 185 -4.49 -19.11 -13.56
N LYS A 186 -3.92 -19.69 -14.61
CA LYS A 186 -4.50 -20.89 -15.24
C LYS A 186 -4.25 -22.09 -14.33
N GLU A 187 -5.28 -22.91 -14.11
CA GLU A 187 -5.10 -24.25 -13.57
C GLU A 187 -4.10 -25.01 -14.46
N ARG A 188 -3.19 -25.74 -13.83
CA ARG A 188 -2.30 -26.64 -14.56
C ARG A 188 -3.14 -27.81 -15.06
N GLU A 189 -3.25 -27.98 -16.36
CA GLU A 189 -3.50 -29.29 -16.96
C GLU A 189 -2.29 -30.20 -16.76
#